data_ddab17970fb628304988cd5f68e22675
#
_entry.id   ddab17970fb628304988cd5f68e22675
#
_cell.length_a   1.000
_cell.length_b   1.000
_cell.length_c   1.000
_cell.angle_alpha   90.00
_cell.angle_beta   90.00
_cell.angle_gamma   90.00
#
_symmetry.space_group_name_H-M   'P 1'
#
loop_
_entity.id
_entity.type
_entity.pdbx_description
1 polymer ?
#
loop_
_entity_poly.entity_id
_entity_poly.type
_entity_poly.pdbx_seq_one_letter_code
_entity_poly.pdbx_strand_id
1 'polypeptide(L)'
;TGSRSSVYWDEPWIDGLVDWVAEAADRGLPILGVCYGHQALAEALGGRVAAMDDIELGYREIERVDDDPLLADLDDPFTAFETHSDRVVELPPGATLLAENDRGVQAFRRGDCWGVQFHPEYDRDSAARVTKGKDLPEDRIKSVLDGIDDDNYAAACRTKRLFDNFTDYVRARRAPSEA
;
A
#
# COMPACT_ATOMS: atom_id res chain seq x y z
N THR A 1 5.70 -5.41 -2.02
CA THR A 1 5.69 -6.88 -2.17
C THR A 1 4.53 -7.47 -1.39
N GLY A 2 3.66 -8.25 -2.04
CA GLY A 2 2.56 -8.92 -1.37
C GLY A 2 3.02 -10.20 -0.64
N SER A 3 2.36 -10.55 0.46
CA SER A 3 2.52 -11.82 1.18
C SER A 3 1.15 -12.30 1.68
N ARG A 4 1.04 -13.60 2.00
CA ARG A 4 -0.10 -14.17 2.74
C ARG A 4 0.17 -14.23 4.25
N SER A 5 1.40 -13.93 4.67
CA SER A 5 1.80 -13.89 6.07
C SER A 5 1.45 -12.54 6.67
N SER A 6 1.20 -12.52 7.97
CA SER A 6 1.10 -11.28 8.73
C SER A 6 2.48 -10.86 9.22
N VAL A 7 2.78 -9.57 9.18
CA VAL A 7 4.11 -9.04 9.50
C VAL A 7 4.52 -9.28 10.97
N TYR A 8 3.56 -9.52 11.83
CA TYR A 8 3.75 -9.82 13.27
C TYR A 8 3.82 -11.34 13.59
N TRP A 9 3.93 -12.21 12.58
CA TRP A 9 4.16 -13.64 12.83
C TRP A 9 5.63 -13.88 13.21
N ASP A 10 5.83 -14.82 14.13
CA ASP A 10 7.16 -15.26 14.59
C ASP A 10 7.83 -16.16 13.54
N GLU A 11 8.35 -15.53 12.50
CA GLU A 11 9.01 -16.15 11.36
C GLU A 11 10.35 -15.47 11.06
N PRO A 12 11.48 -16.17 11.08
CA PRO A 12 12.81 -15.54 10.96
C PRO A 12 13.01 -14.68 9.70
N TRP A 13 12.32 -14.98 8.60
CA TRP A 13 12.41 -14.19 7.38
C TRP A 13 11.65 -12.85 7.51
N ILE A 14 10.62 -12.80 8.34
CA ILE A 14 9.85 -11.55 8.60
C ILE A 14 10.71 -10.60 9.43
N ASP A 15 11.31 -11.10 10.52
CA ASP A 15 12.23 -10.32 11.35
C ASP A 15 13.38 -9.78 10.51
N GLY A 16 14.00 -10.66 9.70
CA GLY A 16 15.10 -10.26 8.81
C GLY A 16 14.69 -9.22 7.76
N LEU A 17 13.44 -9.27 7.26
CA LEU A 17 12.92 -8.25 6.33
C LEU A 17 12.67 -6.91 7.05
N VAL A 18 12.05 -6.93 8.22
CA VAL A 18 11.75 -5.73 9.02
C VAL A 18 13.05 -5.04 9.40
N ASP A 19 14.05 -5.79 9.89
CA ASP A 19 15.37 -5.27 10.23
C ASP A 19 16.07 -4.64 9.02
N TRP A 20 16.01 -5.33 7.86
CA TRP A 20 16.61 -4.80 6.63
C TRP A 20 15.93 -3.52 6.15
N VAL A 21 14.59 -3.43 6.25
CA VAL A 21 13.84 -2.22 5.90
C VAL A 21 14.19 -1.07 6.84
N ALA A 22 14.31 -1.34 8.15
CA ALA A 22 14.74 -0.35 9.13
C ALA A 22 16.15 0.19 8.82
N GLU A 23 17.11 -0.70 8.55
CA GLU A 23 18.47 -0.32 8.16
C GLU A 23 18.48 0.51 6.88
N ALA A 24 17.71 0.12 5.87
CA ALA A 24 17.64 0.85 4.60
C ALA A 24 17.06 2.28 4.81
N ALA A 25 16.03 2.41 5.65
CA ALA A 25 15.46 3.71 6.00
C ALA A 25 16.47 4.59 6.78
N ASP A 26 17.16 4.03 7.76
CA ASP A 26 18.20 4.74 8.54
C ASP A 26 19.37 5.22 7.66
N ARG A 27 19.66 4.51 6.59
CA ARG A 27 20.64 4.90 5.58
C ARG A 27 20.11 5.95 4.59
N GLY A 28 18.87 6.41 4.76
CA GLY A 28 18.25 7.41 3.91
C GLY A 28 17.93 6.92 2.49
N LEU A 29 17.72 5.62 2.31
CA LEU A 29 17.29 5.07 1.02
C LEU A 29 15.80 5.35 0.83
N PRO A 30 15.36 5.87 -0.32
CA PRO A 30 13.95 5.97 -0.63
C PRO A 30 13.30 4.58 -0.72
N ILE A 31 12.19 4.39 0.00
CA ILE A 31 11.46 3.13 0.07
C ILE A 31 10.00 3.35 -0.30
N LEU A 32 9.47 2.49 -1.17
CA LEU A 32 8.03 2.37 -1.42
C LEU A 32 7.58 0.97 -1.02
N GLY A 33 6.80 0.88 0.05
CA GLY A 33 6.14 -0.34 0.52
C GLY A 33 4.73 -0.45 -0.05
N VAL A 34 4.38 -1.59 -0.66
CA VAL A 34 3.04 -1.88 -1.20
C VAL A 34 2.44 -3.06 -0.46
N CYS A 35 1.23 -2.92 0.05
CA CYS A 35 0.47 -3.92 0.79
C CYS A 35 1.28 -4.51 1.96
N TYR A 36 1.77 -5.75 1.87
CA TYR A 36 2.66 -6.31 2.89
C TYR A 36 3.91 -5.44 3.14
N GLY A 37 4.45 -4.82 2.07
CA GLY A 37 5.57 -3.88 2.19
C GLY A 37 5.21 -2.60 2.95
N HIS A 38 3.97 -2.11 2.85
CA HIS A 38 3.45 -1.00 3.66
C HIS A 38 3.42 -1.37 5.15
N GLN A 39 2.95 -2.59 5.45
CA GLN A 39 2.89 -3.12 6.81
C GLN A 39 4.28 -3.37 7.40
N ALA A 40 5.17 -4.00 6.63
CA ALA A 40 6.56 -4.22 7.03
C ALA A 40 7.30 -2.90 7.26
N LEU A 41 7.06 -1.89 6.44
CA LEU A 41 7.60 -0.54 6.60
C LEU A 41 7.07 0.12 7.88
N ALA A 42 5.76 -0.03 8.19
CA ALA A 42 5.19 0.51 9.40
C ALA A 42 5.85 -0.08 10.65
N GLU A 43 5.96 -1.41 10.75
CA GLU A 43 6.65 -2.09 11.86
C GLU A 43 8.12 -1.69 11.95
N ALA A 44 8.86 -1.69 10.84
CA ALA A 44 10.27 -1.32 10.78
C ALA A 44 10.55 0.11 11.30
N LEU A 45 9.58 1.00 11.14
CA LEU A 45 9.69 2.40 11.55
C LEU A 45 9.06 2.67 12.93
N GLY A 46 8.61 1.63 13.65
CA GLY A 46 8.07 1.74 15.01
C GLY A 46 6.57 2.05 15.09
N GLY A 47 5.84 1.79 14.03
CA GLY A 47 4.39 1.70 14.01
C GLY A 47 3.88 0.33 14.49
N ARG A 48 2.61 0.04 14.26
CA ARG A 48 2.01 -1.25 14.64
C ARG A 48 0.96 -1.70 13.62
N VAL A 49 1.01 -2.99 13.29
CA VAL A 49 0.05 -3.68 12.43
C VAL A 49 -0.80 -4.64 13.25
N ALA A 50 -2.06 -4.80 12.88
CA ALA A 50 -2.94 -5.78 13.51
C ALA A 50 -3.94 -6.36 12.51
N ALA A 51 -4.47 -7.55 12.83
CA ALA A 51 -5.53 -8.17 12.07
C ALA A 51 -6.79 -7.31 12.04
N MET A 52 -7.49 -7.37 10.93
CA MET A 52 -8.83 -6.81 10.77
C MET A 52 -9.88 -7.88 11.13
N ASP A 53 -11.07 -7.44 11.54
CA ASP A 53 -12.19 -8.35 11.79
C ASP A 53 -12.68 -9.02 10.49
N ASP A 54 -12.48 -8.35 9.36
CA ASP A 54 -12.87 -8.83 8.04
C ASP A 54 -11.91 -8.31 6.96
N ILE A 55 -11.66 -9.13 5.94
CA ILE A 55 -10.80 -8.79 4.81
C ILE A 55 -11.36 -7.61 4.01
N GLU A 56 -10.50 -6.67 3.66
CA GLU A 56 -10.79 -5.68 2.62
C GLU A 56 -10.43 -6.28 1.26
N LEU A 57 -11.42 -6.33 0.34
CA LEU A 57 -11.26 -6.96 -0.96
C LEU A 57 -12.10 -6.24 -2.03
N GLY A 58 -11.51 -6.01 -3.18
CA GLY A 58 -12.14 -5.36 -4.33
C GLY A 58 -11.72 -3.90 -4.51
N TYR A 59 -12.35 -3.21 -5.44
CA TYR A 59 -12.13 -1.77 -5.64
C TYR A 59 -12.76 -0.97 -4.51
N ARG A 60 -12.01 0.00 -3.99
CA ARG A 60 -12.41 0.90 -2.89
C ARG A 60 -12.05 2.34 -3.23
N GLU A 61 -12.90 3.25 -2.80
CA GLU A 61 -12.57 4.68 -2.76
C GLU A 61 -11.69 4.96 -1.55
N ILE A 62 -10.69 5.81 -1.77
CA ILE A 62 -9.69 6.20 -0.78
C ILE A 62 -9.62 7.72 -0.80
N GLU A 63 -9.78 8.34 0.36
CA GLU A 63 -9.73 9.79 0.55
C GLU A 63 -8.29 10.25 0.82
N ARG A 64 -7.86 11.33 0.18
CA ARG A 64 -6.60 11.97 0.55
C ARG A 64 -6.78 12.80 1.81
N VAL A 65 -5.81 12.68 2.71
CA VAL A 65 -5.77 13.40 3.98
C VAL A 65 -4.75 14.54 3.92
N ASP A 66 -3.65 14.34 3.21
CA ASP A 66 -2.58 15.32 3.06
C ASP A 66 -2.01 15.29 1.64
N ASP A 67 -1.48 16.44 1.22
CA ASP A 67 -0.83 16.58 -0.07
C ASP A 67 0.58 16.00 -0.02
N ASP A 68 0.88 15.11 -0.96
CA ASP A 68 2.21 14.51 -1.08
C ASP A 68 2.57 14.25 -2.55
N PRO A 69 3.84 14.47 -2.95
CA PRO A 69 4.28 14.20 -4.31
C PRO A 69 4.00 12.79 -4.81
N LEU A 70 3.96 11.77 -3.92
CA LEU A 70 3.63 10.40 -4.30
C LEU A 70 2.21 10.29 -4.87
N LEU A 71 1.25 11.03 -4.29
CA LEU A 71 -0.16 10.99 -4.67
C LEU A 71 -0.53 12.13 -5.65
N ALA A 72 0.47 12.84 -6.19
CA ALA A 72 0.22 13.88 -7.18
C ALA A 72 -0.49 13.30 -8.42
N ASP A 73 -1.38 14.10 -9.00
CA ASP A 73 -2.19 13.76 -10.18
C ASP A 73 -3.19 12.61 -9.99
N LEU A 74 -3.42 12.13 -8.76
CA LEU A 74 -4.55 11.27 -8.43
C LEU A 74 -5.80 12.11 -8.14
N ASP A 75 -6.96 11.55 -8.47
CA ASP A 75 -8.25 12.13 -8.08
C ASP A 75 -8.40 12.17 -6.53
N ASP A 76 -9.41 12.85 -6.04
CA ASP A 76 -9.77 12.84 -4.63
C ASP A 76 -11.30 12.82 -4.48
N PRO A 77 -11.91 11.71 -4.03
CA PRO A 77 -11.25 10.42 -3.73
C PRO A 77 -10.73 9.71 -4.98
N PHE A 78 -9.78 8.79 -4.81
CA PHE A 78 -9.31 7.91 -5.86
C PHE A 78 -9.72 6.45 -5.61
N THR A 79 -9.83 5.65 -6.68
CA THR A 79 -10.17 4.24 -6.59
C THR A 79 -8.92 3.38 -6.69
N ALA A 80 -8.79 2.37 -5.81
CA ALA A 80 -7.74 1.37 -5.87
C ALA A 80 -8.25 -0.04 -5.54
N PHE A 81 -7.49 -1.07 -5.93
CA PHE A 81 -7.82 -2.46 -5.60
C PHE A 81 -7.17 -2.87 -4.28
N GLU A 82 -8.01 -3.38 -3.37
CA GLU A 82 -7.61 -3.85 -2.05
C GLU A 82 -7.67 -5.38 -1.97
N THR A 83 -6.73 -5.98 -1.20
CA THR A 83 -6.78 -7.40 -0.85
C THR A 83 -5.91 -7.68 0.37
N HIS A 84 -6.34 -7.26 1.55
CA HIS A 84 -5.59 -7.44 2.79
C HIS A 84 -6.50 -7.75 3.98
N SER A 85 -5.95 -8.49 4.96
CA SER A 85 -6.61 -8.88 6.21
C SER A 85 -5.97 -8.23 7.44
N ASP A 86 -4.87 -7.50 7.24
CA ASP A 86 -4.16 -6.76 8.28
C ASP A 86 -4.10 -5.28 7.89
N ARG A 87 -3.98 -4.41 8.89
CA ARG A 87 -3.88 -2.96 8.69
C ARG A 87 -2.90 -2.32 9.66
N VAL A 88 -2.35 -1.18 9.28
CA VAL A 88 -1.62 -0.31 10.20
C VAL A 88 -2.63 0.32 11.16
N VAL A 89 -2.47 0.07 12.45
CA VAL A 89 -3.33 0.59 13.53
C VAL A 89 -2.66 1.71 14.31
N GLU A 90 -1.32 1.80 14.27
CA GLU A 90 -0.54 2.91 14.79
C GLU A 90 0.50 3.31 13.75
N LEU A 91 0.46 4.57 13.33
CA LEU A 91 1.48 5.10 12.42
C LEU A 91 2.85 5.15 13.09
N PRO A 92 3.93 4.97 12.33
CA PRO A 92 5.28 5.20 12.84
C PRO A 92 5.43 6.61 13.44
N PRO A 93 6.21 6.77 14.53
CA PRO A 93 6.47 8.08 15.10
C PRO A 93 7.04 9.06 14.06
N GLY A 94 6.39 10.23 13.91
CA GLY A 94 6.76 11.25 12.95
C GLY A 94 6.32 10.96 11.50
N ALA A 95 5.48 9.94 11.28
CA ALA A 95 4.86 9.71 9.99
C ALA A 95 3.67 10.66 9.76
N THR A 96 3.45 11.01 8.51
CA THR A 96 2.27 11.74 8.03
C THR A 96 1.29 10.76 7.41
N LEU A 97 0.01 10.81 7.81
CA LEU A 97 -1.09 10.12 7.14
C LEU A 97 -1.35 10.82 5.80
N LEU A 98 -1.31 10.09 4.70
CA LEU A 98 -1.52 10.65 3.36
C LEU A 98 -2.90 10.33 2.80
N ALA A 99 -3.40 9.12 3.07
CA ALA A 99 -4.71 8.68 2.59
C ALA A 99 -5.31 7.62 3.52
N GLU A 100 -6.64 7.61 3.61
CA GLU A 100 -7.39 6.65 4.42
C GLU A 100 -8.74 6.30 3.78
N ASN A 101 -9.41 5.28 4.31
CA ASN A 101 -10.80 4.96 4.06
C ASN A 101 -11.46 4.46 5.36
N ASP A 102 -12.68 3.94 5.28
CA ASP A 102 -13.43 3.40 6.43
C ASP A 102 -12.75 2.19 7.11
N ARG A 103 -11.74 1.59 6.47
CA ARG A 103 -10.96 0.46 6.99
C ARG A 103 -9.64 0.88 7.65
N GLY A 104 -9.21 2.13 7.47
CA GLY A 104 -8.05 2.73 8.13
C GLY A 104 -7.00 3.31 7.19
N VAL A 105 -5.75 3.28 7.61
CA VAL A 105 -4.61 3.87 6.91
C VAL A 105 -4.38 3.19 5.57
N GLN A 106 -4.49 3.96 4.49
CA GLN A 106 -4.25 3.50 3.12
C GLN A 106 -2.93 4.00 2.53
N ALA A 107 -2.43 5.13 3.01
CA ALA A 107 -1.09 5.59 2.67
C ALA A 107 -0.49 6.43 3.80
N PHE A 108 0.82 6.29 4.01
CA PHE A 108 1.59 7.15 4.91
C PHE A 108 2.98 7.44 4.35
N ARG A 109 3.61 8.48 4.90
CA ARG A 109 5.00 8.84 4.64
C ARG A 109 5.75 9.06 5.95
N ARG A 110 7.01 8.62 6.01
CA ARG A 110 7.99 9.03 7.02
C ARG A 110 9.34 9.29 6.36
N GLY A 111 9.74 10.56 6.30
CA GLY A 111 10.97 10.93 5.59
C GLY A 111 10.90 10.57 4.11
N ASP A 112 11.83 9.71 3.64
CA ASP A 112 11.89 9.21 2.26
C ASP A 112 11.25 7.84 2.09
N CYS A 113 10.42 7.43 3.04
CA CYS A 113 9.74 6.15 3.04
C CYS A 113 8.23 6.36 2.91
N TRP A 114 7.61 5.68 1.94
CA TRP A 114 6.17 5.68 1.68
C TRP A 114 5.61 4.27 1.78
N GLY A 115 4.45 4.14 2.41
CA GLY A 115 3.67 2.92 2.43
C GLY A 115 2.31 3.17 1.80
N VAL A 116 1.88 2.27 0.89
CA VAL A 116 0.52 2.24 0.36
C VAL A 116 -0.08 0.85 0.58
N GLN A 117 -1.29 0.77 1.12
CA GLN A 117 -1.94 -0.51 1.45
C GLN A 117 -2.54 -1.18 0.23
N PHE A 118 -3.07 -0.42 -0.69
CA PHE A 118 -3.68 -0.87 -1.94
C PHE A 118 -2.65 -1.38 -2.97
N HIS A 119 -3.16 -1.98 -4.05
CA HIS A 119 -2.37 -2.58 -5.12
C HIS A 119 -2.45 -1.79 -6.43
N PRO A 120 -1.62 -0.76 -6.64
CA PRO A 120 -1.61 0.01 -7.89
C PRO A 120 -1.17 -0.82 -9.09
N GLU A 121 -0.39 -1.89 -8.86
CA GLU A 121 0.18 -2.74 -9.90
C GLU A 121 -0.82 -3.72 -10.53
N TYR A 122 -1.97 -3.97 -9.90
CA TYR A 122 -2.88 -4.99 -10.39
C TYR A 122 -3.55 -4.59 -11.70
N ASP A 123 -3.61 -5.57 -12.59
CA ASP A 123 -4.53 -5.61 -13.72
C ASP A 123 -5.77 -6.44 -13.38
N ARG A 124 -6.74 -6.49 -14.30
CA ARG A 124 -7.98 -7.25 -14.09
C ARG A 124 -7.74 -8.72 -13.85
N ASP A 125 -6.80 -9.32 -14.58
CA ASP A 125 -6.50 -10.74 -14.47
C ASP A 125 -5.89 -11.06 -13.10
N SER A 126 -5.01 -10.20 -12.61
CA SER A 126 -4.42 -10.31 -11.28
C SER A 126 -5.45 -10.12 -10.17
N ALA A 127 -6.31 -9.09 -10.28
CA ALA A 127 -7.41 -8.83 -9.35
C ALA A 127 -8.39 -10.02 -9.31
N ALA A 128 -8.82 -10.53 -10.47
CA ALA A 128 -9.73 -11.67 -10.56
C ALA A 128 -9.09 -12.96 -10.02
N ARG A 129 -7.82 -13.22 -10.32
CA ARG A 129 -7.10 -14.41 -9.84
C ARG A 129 -6.94 -14.41 -8.33
N VAL A 130 -6.55 -13.26 -7.76
CA VAL A 130 -6.40 -13.13 -6.30
C VAL A 130 -7.75 -13.28 -5.61
N THR A 131 -8.82 -12.67 -6.14
CA THR A 131 -10.17 -12.80 -5.60
C THR A 131 -10.65 -14.25 -5.58
N LYS A 132 -10.49 -14.97 -6.70
CA LYS A 132 -10.87 -16.40 -6.80
C LYS A 132 -10.06 -17.32 -5.85
N GLY A 133 -8.88 -16.89 -5.45
CA GLY A 133 -8.00 -17.64 -4.54
C GLY A 133 -8.28 -17.39 -3.05
N LYS A 134 -9.28 -16.58 -2.70
CA LYS A 134 -9.66 -16.34 -1.30
C LYS A 134 -10.61 -17.41 -0.79
N ASP A 135 -10.45 -17.77 0.48
CA ASP A 135 -11.39 -18.64 1.21
C ASP A 135 -12.51 -17.79 1.81
N LEU A 136 -13.48 -17.47 0.95
CA LEU A 136 -14.63 -16.61 1.27
C LEU A 136 -15.91 -17.22 0.66
N PRO A 137 -17.11 -16.84 1.16
CA PRO A 137 -18.38 -17.26 0.57
C PRO A 137 -18.47 -16.95 -0.92
N GLU A 138 -19.06 -17.87 -1.70
CA GLU A 138 -19.13 -17.76 -3.17
C GLU A 138 -19.84 -16.47 -3.64
N ASP A 139 -20.88 -16.06 -2.94
CA ASP A 139 -21.62 -14.82 -3.23
C ASP A 139 -20.74 -13.58 -3.06
N ARG A 140 -19.89 -13.58 -2.05
CA ARG A 140 -18.91 -12.51 -1.83
C ARG A 140 -17.84 -12.48 -2.91
N ILE A 141 -17.27 -13.64 -3.26
CA ILE A 141 -16.32 -13.77 -4.38
C ILE A 141 -16.97 -13.26 -5.66
N LYS A 142 -18.20 -13.69 -5.95
CA LYS A 142 -18.93 -13.25 -7.14
C LYS A 142 -19.15 -11.74 -7.15
N SER A 143 -19.58 -11.16 -6.05
CA SER A 143 -19.81 -9.70 -5.93
C SER A 143 -18.53 -8.90 -6.23
N VAL A 144 -17.37 -9.34 -5.73
CA VAL A 144 -16.09 -8.68 -6.02
C VAL A 144 -15.71 -8.86 -7.49
N LEU A 145 -15.90 -10.05 -8.07
CA LEU A 145 -15.61 -10.30 -9.48
C LEU A 145 -16.49 -9.48 -10.41
N ASP A 146 -17.77 -9.32 -10.08
CA ASP A 146 -18.73 -8.48 -10.83
C ASP A 146 -18.31 -6.99 -10.78
N GLY A 147 -17.62 -6.56 -9.71
CA GLY A 147 -17.04 -5.20 -9.58
C GLY A 147 -15.72 -5.00 -10.33
N ILE A 148 -15.12 -6.05 -10.93
CA ILE A 148 -13.94 -5.93 -11.79
C ILE A 148 -14.40 -5.59 -13.22
N ASP A 149 -15.06 -4.45 -13.36
CA ASP A 149 -15.57 -3.91 -14.61
C ASP A 149 -14.60 -2.88 -15.25
N ASP A 150 -15.00 -2.33 -16.40
CA ASP A 150 -14.20 -1.37 -17.16
C ASP A 150 -14.03 -0.05 -16.42
N ASP A 151 -15.07 0.43 -15.77
CA ASP A 151 -15.08 1.75 -15.11
C ASP A 151 -14.21 1.75 -13.86
N ASN A 152 -14.40 0.76 -12.97
CA ASN A 152 -13.59 0.60 -11.76
C ASN A 152 -12.12 0.35 -12.10
N TYR A 153 -11.85 -0.48 -13.11
CA TYR A 153 -10.47 -0.71 -13.53
C TYR A 153 -9.82 0.54 -14.12
N ALA A 154 -10.53 1.30 -14.95
CA ALA A 154 -10.01 2.54 -15.53
C ALA A 154 -9.70 3.57 -14.44
N ALA A 155 -10.58 3.70 -13.43
CA ALA A 155 -10.35 4.56 -12.28
C ALA A 155 -9.09 4.12 -11.49
N ALA A 156 -8.99 2.82 -11.16
CA ALA A 156 -7.86 2.28 -10.41
C ALA A 156 -6.53 2.35 -11.17
N CYS A 157 -6.53 2.27 -12.50
CA CYS A 157 -5.32 2.40 -13.32
C CYS A 157 -4.58 3.73 -13.09
N ARG A 158 -5.28 4.78 -12.66
CA ARG A 158 -4.67 6.09 -12.36
C ARG A 158 -3.67 5.98 -11.21
N THR A 159 -3.89 5.07 -10.26
CA THR A 159 -2.98 4.86 -9.12
C THR A 159 -1.59 4.36 -9.53
N LYS A 160 -1.43 3.81 -10.75
CA LYS A 160 -0.11 3.44 -11.30
C LYS A 160 0.82 4.64 -11.42
N ARG A 161 0.26 5.86 -11.49
CA ARG A 161 1.02 7.11 -11.51
C ARG A 161 1.97 7.25 -10.31
N LEU A 162 1.61 6.68 -9.17
CA LEU A 162 2.47 6.73 -8.00
C LEU A 162 3.87 6.09 -8.22
N PHE A 163 4.00 5.10 -9.13
CA PHE A 163 5.31 4.52 -9.45
C PHE A 163 6.19 5.50 -10.24
N ASP A 164 5.58 6.27 -11.14
CA ASP A 164 6.29 7.34 -11.86
C ASP A 164 6.71 8.43 -10.87
N ASN A 165 5.79 8.86 -10.01
CA ASN A 165 6.03 9.88 -8.99
C ASN A 165 7.17 9.47 -8.04
N PHE A 166 7.16 8.23 -7.56
CA PHE A 166 8.25 7.70 -6.72
C PHE A 166 9.59 7.65 -7.48
N THR A 167 9.56 7.18 -8.74
CA THR A 167 10.76 7.09 -9.57
C THR A 167 11.34 8.47 -9.85
N ASP A 168 10.51 9.46 -10.12
CA ASP A 168 10.94 10.85 -10.36
C ASP A 168 11.52 11.47 -9.09
N TYR A 169 10.92 11.19 -7.92
CA TYR A 169 11.50 11.57 -6.63
C TYR A 169 12.91 11.01 -6.44
N VAL A 170 13.09 9.71 -6.69
CA VAL A 170 14.40 9.03 -6.58
C VAL A 170 15.42 9.64 -7.54
N ARG A 171 15.01 9.95 -8.77
CA ARG A 171 15.89 10.59 -9.78
C ARG A 171 16.30 12.00 -9.34
N ALA A 172 15.36 12.79 -8.86
CA ALA A 172 15.64 14.15 -8.39
C ALA A 172 16.66 14.18 -7.24
N ARG A 173 16.61 13.20 -6.31
CA ARG A 173 17.59 13.07 -5.22
C ARG A 173 18.99 12.68 -5.68
N ARG A 174 19.11 11.98 -6.81
CA ARG A 174 20.40 11.53 -7.37
C ARG A 174 21.04 12.57 -8.28
N ALA A 175 20.29 13.58 -8.72
CA ALA A 175 20.85 14.66 -9.50
C ALA A 175 21.92 15.39 -8.65
N PRO A 176 23.16 15.61 -9.18
CA PRO A 176 24.13 16.42 -8.48
C PRO A 176 23.52 17.80 -8.23
N SER A 177 23.59 18.33 -7.00
CA SER A 177 23.30 19.73 -6.77
C SER A 177 24.26 20.52 -7.65
N GLU A 178 23.74 21.19 -8.68
CA GLU A 178 24.49 22.18 -9.43
C GLU A 178 24.96 23.25 -8.43
N ALA A 179 26.26 23.22 -8.15
CA ALA A 179 26.93 24.16 -7.26
C ALA A 179 27.32 25.41 -8.05
#